data_c1af4ee24ef85abbf68d955776457454
#
_entry.id   c1af4ee24ef85abbf68d955776457454
#
_cell.length_a   1.000
_cell.length_b   1.000
_cell.length_c   1.000
_cell.angle_alpha   90.00
_cell.angle_beta   90.00
_cell.angle_gamma   90.00
#
_symmetry.space_group_name_H-M   'P 1'
#
loop_
_entity.id
_entity.type
_entity.pdbx_description
1 polymer ?
#
loop_
_entity_poly.entity_id
_entity_poly.type
_entity_poly.pdbx_seq_one_letter_code
_entity_poly.pdbx_strand_id
1 'polypeptide(L)'
;MRRSVSTALTIALALSLAACGGGKSKLRVQKDLAASKVTQIGVNSYLWRATLDTLSFMPLAQTDSNGGVIVTDWYANPAVPTERMKLTVTILDQDLRADAVRVAAARQISQGGQWVDAPVQAATVQKLEEIILAKARDLRRSAVG
;
A
#
# COMPACT_ATOMS: atom_id res chain seq x y z
N MET A 1 -26.85 -76.67 28.91
CA MET A 1 -27.92 -75.86 28.29
C MET A 1 -27.52 -74.41 28.43
N ARG A 2 -27.00 -73.80 27.35
CA ARG A 2 -27.57 -72.83 26.44
C ARG A 2 -27.77 -71.42 27.06
N ARG A 3 -26.95 -70.51 26.53
CA ARG A 3 -27.30 -69.11 26.15
C ARG A 3 -27.16 -68.09 27.29
N SER A 4 -26.47 -67.02 27.18
CA SER A 4 -26.23 -66.19 26.02
C SER A 4 -25.13 -65.20 26.39
N VAL A 5 -24.05 -65.26 25.69
CA VAL A 5 -22.95 -64.25 25.76
C VAL A 5 -23.00 -63.55 24.42
N SER A 6 -23.67 -62.45 24.23
CA SER A 6 -23.63 -61.71 22.97
C SER A 6 -24.39 -60.37 23.04
N THR A 7 -24.16 -59.51 24.03
CA THR A 7 -24.68 -58.15 23.93
C THR A 7 -23.83 -57.07 24.61
N ALA A 8 -22.56 -57.37 24.90
CA ALA A 8 -21.69 -56.39 25.60
C ALA A 8 -20.54 -55.84 24.73
N LEU A 9 -20.55 -56.03 23.39
CA LEU A 9 -19.42 -55.64 22.54
C LEU A 9 -19.76 -54.55 21.49
N THR A 10 -20.82 -53.79 21.61
CA THR A 10 -21.20 -52.80 20.59
C THR A 10 -21.36 -51.38 21.11
N ILE A 11 -20.93 -51.03 22.32
CA ILE A 11 -21.06 -49.68 22.87
C ILE A 11 -19.71 -48.93 23.05
N ALA A 12 -18.58 -49.53 22.69
CA ALA A 12 -17.25 -48.94 22.90
C ALA A 12 -16.63 -48.26 21.67
N LEU A 13 -17.37 -48.02 20.58
CA LEU A 13 -16.80 -47.46 19.34
C LEU A 13 -17.44 -46.12 18.87
N ALA A 14 -18.04 -45.37 19.74
CA ALA A 14 -18.73 -44.09 19.35
C ALA A 14 -18.25 -42.85 20.08
N LEU A 15 -17.09 -42.82 20.73
CA LEU A 15 -16.64 -41.65 21.50
C LEU A 15 -15.26 -41.09 21.09
N SER A 16 -14.80 -41.22 19.85
CA SER A 16 -13.49 -40.71 19.45
C SER A 16 -13.48 -39.77 18.25
N LEU A 17 -14.56 -39.03 17.95
CA LEU A 17 -14.59 -38.04 16.85
C LEU A 17 -15.06 -36.64 17.27
N ALA A 18 -14.58 -36.13 18.38
CA ALA A 18 -14.88 -34.74 18.78
C ALA A 18 -13.64 -34.01 19.28
N ALA A 19 -12.53 -33.97 18.48
CA ALA A 19 -11.39 -33.11 18.77
C ALA A 19 -10.70 -32.72 17.46
N CYS A 20 -11.38 -31.99 16.57
CA CYS A 20 -10.73 -31.18 15.55
C CYS A 20 -11.09 -29.73 15.78
N GLY A 21 -10.23 -29.05 16.51
CA GLY A 21 -10.31 -27.68 16.91
C GLY A 21 -10.37 -26.70 15.77
N GLY A 22 -11.51 -26.10 15.56
CA GLY A 22 -11.76 -25.00 14.61
C GLY A 22 -11.31 -23.61 15.08
N GLY A 23 -10.34 -23.49 16.00
CA GLY A 23 -9.95 -22.19 16.58
C GLY A 23 -8.98 -21.34 15.73
N LYS A 24 -8.21 -21.94 14.83
CA LYS A 24 -7.17 -21.23 14.07
C LYS A 24 -7.67 -20.61 12.77
N SER A 25 -8.76 -21.13 12.19
CA SER A 25 -9.30 -20.60 10.93
C SER A 25 -10.08 -19.29 11.11
N LYS A 26 -10.80 -19.12 12.22
CA LYS A 26 -11.56 -17.87 12.48
C LYS A 26 -10.65 -16.67 12.73
N LEU A 27 -9.50 -16.86 13.39
CA LEU A 27 -8.52 -15.80 13.62
C LEU A 27 -7.76 -15.40 12.34
N ARG A 28 -7.49 -16.35 11.45
CA ARG A 28 -6.89 -16.05 10.14
C ARG A 28 -7.86 -15.27 9.25
N VAL A 29 -9.09 -15.72 9.13
CA VAL A 29 -10.13 -15.04 8.33
C VAL A 29 -10.40 -13.64 8.85
N GLN A 30 -10.40 -13.41 10.17
CA GLN A 30 -10.54 -12.06 10.72
C GLN A 30 -9.31 -11.16 10.47
N LYS A 31 -8.08 -11.70 10.49
CA LYS A 31 -6.88 -10.94 10.11
C LYS A 31 -6.87 -10.59 8.63
N ASP A 32 -7.29 -11.50 7.76
CA ASP A 32 -7.37 -11.26 6.32
C ASP A 32 -8.49 -10.27 5.98
N LEU A 33 -9.62 -10.32 6.68
CA LEU A 33 -10.71 -9.36 6.53
C LEU A 33 -10.35 -7.97 7.10
N ALA A 34 -9.54 -7.90 8.17
CA ALA A 34 -9.06 -6.62 8.69
C ALA A 34 -8.00 -6.00 7.77
N ALA A 35 -7.12 -6.81 7.17
CA ALA A 35 -6.18 -6.36 6.14
C ALA A 35 -6.91 -5.88 4.87
N SER A 36 -7.99 -6.57 4.45
CA SER A 36 -8.80 -6.18 3.29
C SER A 36 -9.59 -4.89 3.51
N LYS A 37 -9.96 -4.55 4.76
CA LYS A 37 -10.68 -3.31 5.05
C LYS A 37 -9.81 -2.05 4.94
N VAL A 38 -8.51 -2.18 5.02
CA VAL A 38 -7.55 -1.07 4.85
C VAL A 38 -7.28 -0.76 3.36
N THR A 39 -7.70 -1.63 2.43
CA THR A 39 -7.42 -1.55 1.00
C THR A 39 -8.67 -1.23 0.15
N GLN A 40 -9.58 -0.37 0.62
CA GLN A 40 -10.78 0.00 -0.16
C GLN A 40 -10.54 1.06 -1.24
N ILE A 41 -9.31 1.47 -1.45
CA ILE A 41 -8.87 2.22 -2.63
C ILE A 41 -8.25 1.24 -3.62
N GLY A 42 -8.37 1.47 -4.92
CA GLY A 42 -7.91 0.56 -5.98
C GLY A 42 -6.41 0.20 -5.93
N VAL A 43 -5.64 0.87 -5.06
CA VAL A 43 -4.19 0.72 -4.90
C VAL A 43 -3.81 0.59 -3.41
N ASN A 44 -2.52 0.38 -3.12
CA ASN A 44 -2.02 0.30 -1.75
C ASN A 44 -2.26 1.61 -0.97
N SER A 45 -3.03 1.54 0.10
CA SER A 45 -3.42 2.70 0.91
C SER A 45 -2.26 3.36 1.66
N TYR A 46 -1.24 2.59 2.05
CA TYR A 46 -0.04 3.14 2.70
C TYR A 46 0.83 3.92 1.71
N LEU A 47 0.98 3.42 0.48
CA LEU A 47 1.66 4.13 -0.60
C LEU A 47 0.89 5.41 -0.98
N TRP A 48 -0.43 5.33 -1.09
CA TRP A 48 -1.27 6.48 -1.35
C TRP A 48 -1.09 7.56 -0.30
N ARG A 49 -1.23 7.22 0.98
CA ARG A 49 -1.06 8.16 2.07
C ARG A 49 0.38 8.70 2.16
N ALA A 50 1.38 7.84 2.05
CA ALA A 50 2.77 8.25 2.05
C ALA A 50 3.10 9.25 0.93
N THR A 51 2.50 9.06 -0.25
CA THR A 51 2.66 9.97 -1.38
C THR A 51 2.05 11.33 -1.09
N LEU A 52 0.80 11.37 -0.63
CA LEU A 52 0.13 12.64 -0.27
C LEU A 52 0.90 13.39 0.82
N ASP A 53 1.37 12.69 1.84
CA ASP A 53 2.15 13.29 2.91
C ASP A 53 3.52 13.80 2.43
N THR A 54 4.18 13.07 1.53
CA THR A 54 5.48 13.45 0.97
C THR A 54 5.36 14.68 0.06
N LEU A 55 4.26 14.78 -0.68
CA LEU A 55 4.00 15.89 -1.61
C LEU A 55 3.17 17.02 -1.00
N SER A 56 2.96 17.04 0.31
CA SER A 56 2.07 18.00 0.99
C SER A 56 2.47 19.46 0.82
N PHE A 57 3.74 19.75 0.46
CA PHE A 57 4.25 21.09 0.19
C PHE A 57 3.95 21.59 -1.24
N MET A 58 3.49 20.70 -2.14
CA MET A 58 3.16 21.03 -3.52
C MET A 58 1.64 21.09 -3.72
N PRO A 59 1.13 22.04 -4.51
CA PRO A 59 -0.28 22.04 -4.89
C PRO A 59 -0.59 20.83 -5.75
N LEU A 60 -1.71 20.15 -5.47
CA LEU A 60 -2.17 19.01 -6.24
C LEU A 60 -3.08 19.49 -7.39
N ALA A 61 -2.81 19.01 -8.61
CA ALA A 61 -3.62 19.30 -9.78
C ALA A 61 -4.67 18.20 -10.01
N GLN A 62 -4.33 16.94 -9.75
CA GLN A 62 -5.23 15.81 -9.96
C GLN A 62 -4.89 14.67 -9.00
N THR A 63 -5.92 13.99 -8.50
CA THR A 63 -5.78 12.75 -7.72
C THR A 63 -6.83 11.75 -8.15
N ASP A 64 -6.39 10.52 -8.42
CA ASP A 64 -7.26 9.37 -8.72
C ASP A 64 -6.84 8.19 -7.85
N SER A 65 -7.59 7.95 -6.78
CA SER A 65 -7.30 6.86 -5.84
C SER A 65 -7.61 5.47 -6.38
N ASN A 66 -8.46 5.34 -7.40
CA ASN A 66 -8.78 4.07 -8.02
C ASN A 66 -7.69 3.67 -9.01
N GLY A 67 -7.24 4.61 -9.84
CA GLY A 67 -6.15 4.42 -10.78
C GLY A 67 -4.76 4.58 -10.16
N GLY A 68 -4.68 5.05 -8.91
CA GLY A 68 -3.42 5.23 -8.21
C GLY A 68 -2.54 6.37 -8.73
N VAL A 69 -3.14 7.43 -9.26
CA VAL A 69 -2.41 8.55 -9.88
C VAL A 69 -2.56 9.81 -9.05
N ILE A 70 -1.43 10.45 -8.76
CA ILE A 70 -1.34 11.76 -8.11
C ILE A 70 -0.49 12.67 -8.98
N VAL A 71 -1.05 13.79 -9.42
CA VAL A 71 -0.36 14.81 -10.23
C VAL A 71 -0.33 16.11 -9.45
N THR A 72 0.86 16.69 -9.28
CA THR A 72 1.01 18.03 -8.71
C THR A 72 0.84 19.08 -9.79
N ASP A 73 0.59 20.30 -9.39
CA ASP A 73 0.81 21.46 -10.25
C ASP A 73 2.29 21.88 -10.23
N TRP A 74 2.64 22.86 -11.04
CA TRP A 74 3.97 23.44 -11.03
C TRP A 74 4.27 24.10 -9.69
N TYR A 75 5.39 23.70 -9.09
CA TYR A 75 5.88 24.26 -7.84
C TYR A 75 7.27 24.83 -8.01
N ALA A 76 7.44 26.10 -7.64
CA ALA A 76 8.73 26.76 -7.56
C ALA A 76 9.15 26.89 -6.09
N ASN A 77 10.35 26.41 -5.76
CA ASN A 77 10.89 26.58 -4.42
C ASN A 77 11.17 28.10 -4.21
N PRO A 78 10.66 28.70 -3.13
CA PRO A 78 10.93 30.12 -2.83
C PRO A 78 12.41 30.49 -2.78
N ALA A 79 13.29 29.55 -2.40
CA ALA A 79 14.74 29.75 -2.40
C ALA A 79 15.36 29.78 -3.82
N VAL A 80 14.68 29.19 -4.82
CA VAL A 80 15.13 29.13 -6.23
C VAL A 80 13.92 29.40 -7.14
N PRO A 81 13.40 30.64 -7.17
CA PRO A 81 12.15 30.96 -7.87
C PRO A 81 12.28 30.88 -9.41
N THR A 82 13.48 30.77 -9.92
CA THR A 82 13.79 30.61 -11.35
C THR A 82 13.69 29.16 -11.84
N GLU A 83 13.33 28.24 -10.96
CA GLU A 83 13.17 26.83 -11.26
C GLU A 83 11.82 26.35 -10.75
N ARG A 84 11.10 25.54 -11.54
CA ARG A 84 9.87 24.89 -11.12
C ARG A 84 9.83 23.43 -11.51
N MET A 85 9.12 22.65 -10.72
CA MET A 85 8.98 21.21 -10.91
C MET A 85 7.51 20.80 -10.82
N LYS A 86 7.14 19.81 -11.59
CA LYS A 86 5.86 19.13 -11.58
C LYS A 86 6.09 17.64 -11.44
N LEU A 87 5.33 16.97 -10.59
CA LEU A 87 5.47 15.54 -10.32
C LEU A 87 4.20 14.79 -10.70
N THR A 88 4.40 13.59 -11.21
CA THR A 88 3.35 12.58 -11.37
C THR A 88 3.80 11.33 -10.64
N VAL A 89 3.02 10.90 -9.66
CA VAL A 89 3.26 9.64 -8.94
C VAL A 89 2.19 8.66 -9.33
N THR A 90 2.60 7.45 -9.70
CA THR A 90 1.71 6.34 -10.05
C THR A 90 1.96 5.18 -9.12
N ILE A 91 0.93 4.71 -8.45
CA ILE A 91 0.96 3.51 -7.60
C ILE A 91 0.39 2.37 -8.43
N LEU A 92 1.21 1.34 -8.64
CA LEU A 92 0.98 0.28 -9.62
C LEU A 92 0.39 -0.99 -9.02
N ASP A 93 0.41 -1.14 -7.68
CA ASP A 93 0.04 -2.39 -7.02
C ASP A 93 -0.71 -2.13 -5.71
N GLN A 94 -1.46 -3.13 -5.27
CA GLN A 94 -2.08 -3.18 -3.95
C GLN A 94 -1.09 -3.65 -2.87
N ASP A 95 -0.03 -4.34 -3.28
CA ASP A 95 1.03 -4.79 -2.38
C ASP A 95 2.11 -3.71 -2.18
N LEU A 96 2.63 -3.65 -0.96
CA LEU A 96 3.72 -2.74 -0.61
C LEU A 96 5.07 -3.31 -1.05
N ARG A 97 5.36 -3.19 -2.35
CA ARG A 97 6.59 -3.65 -3.00
C ARG A 97 7.44 -2.47 -3.46
N ALA A 98 8.73 -2.72 -3.68
CA ALA A 98 9.66 -1.67 -4.11
C ALA A 98 9.35 -1.11 -5.51
N ASP A 99 8.76 -1.92 -6.37
CA ASP A 99 8.36 -1.58 -7.74
C ASP A 99 6.90 -1.09 -7.86
N ALA A 100 6.19 -0.97 -6.72
CA ALA A 100 4.78 -0.58 -6.68
C ALA A 100 4.55 0.93 -6.82
N VAL A 101 5.59 1.75 -6.83
CA VAL A 101 5.51 3.20 -7.02
C VAL A 101 6.45 3.66 -8.11
N ARG A 102 5.96 4.57 -8.95
CA ARG A 102 6.72 5.25 -10.00
C ARG A 102 6.54 6.75 -9.88
N VAL A 103 7.63 7.47 -10.01
CA VAL A 103 7.64 8.92 -10.03
C VAL A 103 8.14 9.40 -11.39
N ALA A 104 7.39 10.28 -12.02
CA ALA A 104 7.83 11.05 -13.18
C ALA A 104 7.89 12.52 -12.78
N ALA A 105 8.92 13.22 -13.23
CA ALA A 105 9.12 14.64 -12.95
C ALA A 105 9.32 15.41 -14.25
N ALA A 106 8.72 16.61 -14.31
CA ALA A 106 9.03 17.61 -15.31
C ALA A 106 9.66 18.82 -14.60
N ARG A 107 10.75 19.34 -15.15
CA ARG A 107 11.48 20.48 -14.61
C ARG A 107 11.55 21.58 -15.67
N GLN A 108 11.36 22.82 -15.25
CA GLN A 108 11.53 24.00 -16.08
C GLN A 108 12.37 25.05 -15.37
N ILE A 109 13.12 25.81 -16.15
CA ILE A 109 13.91 26.95 -15.70
C ILE A 109 13.45 28.21 -16.41
N SER A 110 13.51 29.34 -15.72
CA SER A 110 13.18 30.65 -16.29
C SER A 110 14.40 31.18 -17.06
N GLN A 111 14.20 31.43 -18.35
CA GLN A 111 15.19 32.04 -19.23
C GLN A 111 14.53 33.22 -19.95
N GLY A 112 15.04 34.41 -19.73
CA GLY A 112 14.51 35.64 -20.36
C GLY A 112 13.02 35.90 -20.08
N GLY A 113 12.52 35.50 -18.90
CA GLY A 113 11.11 35.62 -18.51
C GLY A 113 10.19 34.54 -19.02
N GLN A 114 10.71 33.54 -19.72
CA GLN A 114 9.95 32.37 -20.20
C GLN A 114 10.39 31.09 -19.51
N TRP A 115 9.45 30.13 -19.34
CA TRP A 115 9.75 28.82 -18.81
C TRP A 115 10.17 27.89 -19.93
N VAL A 116 11.35 27.27 -19.76
CA VAL A 116 11.98 26.36 -20.72
C VAL A 116 12.20 25.03 -20.03
N ASP A 117 11.89 23.95 -20.72
CA ASP A 117 12.09 22.58 -20.21
C ASP A 117 13.57 22.32 -19.95
N ALA A 118 13.84 21.68 -18.81
CA ALA A 118 15.17 21.31 -18.37
C ALA A 118 15.23 19.83 -17.96
N PRO A 119 16.38 19.17 -18.11
CA PRO A 119 16.52 17.78 -17.74
C PRO A 119 16.35 17.55 -16.25
N VAL A 120 15.70 16.44 -15.89
CA VAL A 120 15.57 15.95 -14.52
C VAL A 120 16.64 14.90 -14.26
N GLN A 121 17.32 14.99 -13.13
CA GLN A 121 18.26 13.96 -12.71
C GLN A 121 17.54 12.71 -12.28
N ALA A 122 17.89 11.55 -12.82
CA ALA A 122 17.31 10.26 -12.45
C ALA A 122 17.41 9.96 -10.94
N ALA A 123 18.52 10.36 -10.32
CA ALA A 123 18.73 10.23 -8.88
C ALA A 123 17.68 10.96 -8.04
N THR A 124 17.14 12.09 -8.50
CA THR A 124 16.08 12.83 -7.81
C THR A 124 14.78 12.03 -7.80
N VAL A 125 14.41 11.46 -8.93
CA VAL A 125 13.21 10.63 -9.08
C VAL A 125 13.31 9.37 -8.20
N GLN A 126 14.42 8.65 -8.28
CA GLN A 126 14.67 7.47 -7.45
C GLN A 126 14.63 7.79 -5.96
N LYS A 127 15.18 8.93 -5.55
CA LYS A 127 15.15 9.35 -4.16
C LYS A 127 13.73 9.63 -3.65
N LEU A 128 12.88 10.21 -4.48
CA LEU A 128 11.46 10.40 -4.14
C LEU A 128 10.72 9.07 -3.99
N GLU A 129 10.95 8.10 -4.89
CA GLU A 129 10.39 6.75 -4.79
C GLU A 129 10.83 6.07 -3.48
N GLU A 130 12.11 6.14 -3.12
CA GLU A 130 12.64 5.60 -1.86
C GLU A 130 11.99 6.23 -0.63
N ILE A 131 11.82 7.56 -0.61
CA ILE A 131 11.19 8.28 0.50
C ILE A 131 9.74 7.85 0.68
N ILE A 132 8.98 7.78 -0.42
CA ILE A 132 7.58 7.35 -0.39
C ILE A 132 7.48 5.91 0.13
N LEU A 133 8.32 5.00 -0.37
CA LEU A 133 8.36 3.60 0.08
C LEU A 133 8.74 3.46 1.55
N ALA A 134 9.74 4.20 2.01
CA ALA A 134 10.14 4.20 3.42
C ALA A 134 8.99 4.66 4.31
N LYS A 135 8.35 5.78 3.97
CA LYS A 135 7.22 6.32 4.72
C LYS A 135 6.00 5.39 4.72
N ALA A 136 5.71 4.72 3.60
CA ALA A 136 4.63 3.74 3.51
C ALA A 136 4.88 2.52 4.43
N ARG A 137 6.13 2.06 4.51
CA ARG A 137 6.53 0.98 5.44
C ARG A 137 6.39 1.41 6.90
N ASP A 138 6.72 2.64 7.22
CA ASP A 138 6.57 3.19 8.57
C ASP A 138 5.10 3.29 8.96
N LEU A 139 4.24 3.80 8.08
CA LEU A 139 2.79 3.84 8.28
C LEU A 139 2.21 2.44 8.50
N ARG A 140 2.65 1.45 7.70
CA ARG A 140 2.22 0.07 7.89
C ARG A 140 2.64 -0.48 9.25
N ARG A 141 3.89 -0.25 9.67
CA ARG A 141 4.37 -0.71 10.98
C ARG A 141 3.57 -0.12 12.13
N SER A 142 3.30 1.17 12.07
CA SER A 142 2.52 1.86 13.11
C SER A 142 1.04 1.45 13.16
N ALA A 143 0.50 0.90 12.08
CA ALA A 143 -0.89 0.43 12.03
C ALA A 143 -1.07 -1.02 12.53
N VAL A 144 0.01 -1.79 12.65
CA VAL A 144 -0.02 -3.22 13.04
C VAL A 144 0.49 -3.44 14.48
N GLY A 145 1.13 -2.43 15.07
CA GLY A 145 1.59 -2.43 16.48
C GLY A 145 0.51 -1.97 17.40
#